data_8b48f150632f4d71365f5dceb2f1bea5
#
_entry.id   8b48f150632f4d71365f5dceb2f1bea5
#
_cell.length_a   1.000
_cell.length_b   1.000
_cell.length_c   1.000
_cell.angle_alpha   90.00
_cell.angle_beta   90.00
_cell.angle_gamma   90.00
#
_symmetry.space_group_name_H-M   'P 1'
#
loop_
_entity.id
_entity.type
_entity.pdbx_description
1 polymer ?
#
loop_
_entity_poly.entity_id
_entity_poly.type
_entity_poly.pdbx_seq_one_letter_code
_entity_poly.pdbx_strand_id
1 'polypeptide(L)'
;MKWTARETRPGRITLARLALAATAAAATIAGMSACSRPATQETDTEDKVPVVTRPAARGTIRPVVVATGMVKPATGAELLVSAPQSARIAEMPKGVGDRVQKGDLLVRFDIPSLDADASERRSALASAEARLTTARANEQRIQLLYQRGIAARKELEDAERELTDAGAAVAAAKTARAAAGELASRQSVRAPFAGVVAARGHNPGDLVDASAAEPILRLVDPSRLQVEAAVPLADLSRVVVGNPATVVGPGAFPPERATVLSRPAAVDPATAAATVRLTFAAPTQLPAGTPVQVEIQGQPDDGVVLVPAAALVQEGTQSYLFAVDAQAKAHRRPVRVGIVAGGQAEILSGVTPGEAVVVSGQNALPDGATTTPAPAAEGEAPAAPGTAPGAGASPDAKAPPDAKAPPAPRAGAGGSSGGGARR
;
A
#
# COMPACT_ATOMS: atom_id res chain seq x y z
N MET A 1 -36.98 39.28 7.13
CA MET A 1 -36.39 40.61 7.31
C MET A 1 -35.82 41.06 5.97
N LYS A 2 -36.46 42.04 5.40
CA LYS A 2 -36.11 42.75 4.15
C LYS A 2 -34.85 43.58 4.38
N TRP A 3 -33.89 43.57 3.49
CA TRP A 3 -33.05 44.74 3.23
C TRP A 3 -32.68 44.83 1.75
N THR A 4 -32.92 45.99 1.27
CA THR A 4 -33.13 46.59 -0.01
C THR A 4 -31.86 46.87 -0.78
N ALA A 5 -32.06 46.86 -2.07
CA ALA A 5 -31.16 47.32 -3.15
C ALA A 5 -30.75 48.80 -2.97
N ARG A 6 -29.55 49.13 -3.47
CA ARG A 6 -29.20 50.48 -3.85
C ARG A 6 -28.42 50.50 -5.18
N GLU A 7 -29.18 50.84 -6.20
CA GLU A 7 -28.67 51.39 -7.47
C GLU A 7 -27.97 52.74 -7.24
N THR A 8 -26.88 52.99 -7.95
CA THR A 8 -26.52 54.35 -8.32
C THR A 8 -26.00 54.40 -9.76
N ARG A 9 -26.68 55.20 -10.53
CA ARG A 9 -26.56 55.54 -11.94
C ARG A 9 -25.45 56.58 -12.22
N PRO A 10 -25.17 56.90 -13.50
CA PRO A 10 -23.89 57.37 -14.02
C PRO A 10 -23.82 58.93 -14.15
N GLY A 11 -22.60 59.46 -14.12
CA GLY A 11 -22.31 60.83 -14.41
C GLY A 11 -21.80 61.06 -15.84
N ARG A 12 -22.60 61.71 -16.65
CA ARG A 12 -22.24 62.38 -17.91
C ARG A 12 -21.61 63.75 -17.60
N ILE A 13 -20.53 64.12 -18.23
CA ILE A 13 -20.13 65.52 -18.48
C ILE A 13 -19.33 65.47 -19.79
N THR A 14 -19.93 65.86 -20.87
CA THR A 14 -20.03 67.07 -21.67
C THR A 14 -18.72 67.63 -22.26
N LEU A 15 -18.73 67.51 -23.59
CA LEU A 15 -18.24 68.43 -24.62
C LEU A 15 -17.86 69.85 -24.16
N ALA A 16 -16.76 70.39 -24.63
CA ALA A 16 -16.69 71.68 -25.31
C ALA A 16 -15.28 72.07 -25.67
N ARG A 17 -15.13 72.38 -26.98
CA ARG A 17 -14.55 73.62 -27.56
C ARG A 17 -13.01 73.71 -27.59
N LEU A 18 -12.33 74.14 -28.61
CA LEU A 18 -12.57 74.88 -29.86
C LEU A 18 -11.16 75.17 -30.44
N ALA A 19 -10.90 74.82 -31.65
CA ALA A 19 -10.58 75.67 -32.79
C ALA A 19 -9.42 76.72 -32.65
N LEU A 20 -8.77 76.89 -33.76
CA LEU A 20 -7.95 78.01 -34.28
C LEU A 20 -6.44 77.79 -34.18
N ALA A 21 -5.60 77.95 -35.18
CA ALA A 21 -5.56 78.64 -36.47
C ALA A 21 -4.35 78.08 -37.22
N ALA A 22 -4.32 77.78 -38.44
CA ALA A 22 -4.13 78.46 -39.70
C ALA A 22 -2.96 79.38 -39.81
N THR A 23 -2.31 79.26 -41.00
CA THR A 23 -1.34 80.12 -41.70
C THR A 23 0.14 79.88 -41.39
N ALA A 24 1.06 79.87 -42.32
CA ALA A 24 1.24 80.25 -43.73
C ALA A 24 2.51 79.55 -44.24
N ALA A 25 2.50 79.00 -45.39
CA ALA A 25 2.91 79.55 -46.68
C ALA A 25 4.41 79.48 -46.98
N ALA A 26 4.66 78.80 -48.06
CA ALA A 26 5.42 79.12 -49.21
C ALA A 26 6.94 78.88 -49.23
N ALA A 27 7.25 78.03 -50.19
CA ALA A 27 8.32 78.14 -51.21
C ALA A 27 9.80 77.99 -50.78
N THR A 28 10.40 76.93 -51.30
CA THR A 28 11.37 77.09 -52.37
C THR A 28 11.69 75.79 -53.06
N ILE A 29 11.63 75.87 -54.42
CA ILE A 29 12.04 74.90 -55.42
C ILE A 29 13.56 74.86 -55.46
N ALA A 30 14.20 73.71 -55.55
CA ALA A 30 15.24 73.29 -56.46
C ALA A 30 16.21 72.30 -55.83
N GLY A 31 16.45 71.18 -56.49
CA GLY A 31 17.55 70.28 -56.20
C GLY A 31 17.29 68.84 -56.66
N MET A 32 17.29 68.67 -58.00
CA MET A 32 17.45 67.33 -58.62
C MET A 32 18.71 66.67 -58.10
N SER A 33 18.55 65.40 -57.62
CA SER A 33 19.57 64.38 -57.87
C SER A 33 18.93 63.03 -57.71
N ALA A 34 18.79 62.34 -58.81
CA ALA A 34 18.45 60.99 -58.93
C ALA A 34 19.49 60.11 -58.27
N CYS A 35 19.17 59.46 -57.18
CA CYS A 35 19.80 58.20 -56.74
C CYS A 35 18.78 57.09 -56.77
N SER A 36 18.84 56.36 -57.86
CA SER A 36 18.18 55.04 -57.99
C SER A 36 18.76 54.14 -56.89
N ARG A 37 18.02 53.93 -55.81
CA ARG A 37 18.27 52.83 -54.92
C ARG A 37 17.82 51.59 -55.64
N PRO A 38 18.66 50.54 -55.78
CA PRO A 38 18.18 49.25 -56.19
C PRO A 38 17.18 48.79 -55.15
N ALA A 39 15.99 48.38 -55.63
CA ALA A 39 15.04 47.63 -54.80
C ALA A 39 15.79 46.43 -54.22
N THR A 40 16.10 46.49 -52.96
CA THR A 40 16.46 45.26 -52.23
C THR A 40 15.24 44.35 -52.34
N GLN A 41 15.36 43.39 -53.22
CA GLN A 41 14.50 42.22 -53.09
C GLN A 41 14.71 41.68 -51.68
N GLU A 42 13.76 41.87 -50.80
CA GLU A 42 13.59 41.05 -49.65
C GLU A 42 13.45 39.62 -50.18
N THR A 43 14.57 38.93 -50.28
CA THR A 43 14.56 37.49 -50.35
C THR A 43 13.91 37.10 -49.04
N ASP A 44 12.65 36.65 -49.11
CA ASP A 44 11.96 35.91 -48.09
C ASP A 44 12.86 34.69 -47.82
N THR A 45 13.87 34.86 -46.97
CA THR A 45 14.61 33.77 -46.43
C THR A 45 13.63 33.13 -45.44
N GLU A 46 12.79 32.18 -45.93
CA GLU A 46 12.00 31.31 -45.05
C GLU A 46 12.99 30.75 -44.01
N ASP A 47 12.98 31.32 -42.82
CA ASP A 47 13.80 30.85 -41.70
C ASP A 47 13.36 29.41 -41.43
N LYS A 48 14.16 28.47 -41.91
CA LYS A 48 13.90 27.03 -41.70
C LYS A 48 14.25 26.70 -40.24
N VAL A 49 13.25 26.36 -39.47
CA VAL A 49 13.42 25.97 -38.06
C VAL A 49 13.96 24.54 -37.99
N PRO A 50 15.12 24.31 -37.37
CA PRO A 50 15.63 22.97 -37.18
C PRO A 50 14.76 22.22 -36.14
N VAL A 51 14.22 21.07 -36.52
CA VAL A 51 13.38 20.21 -35.67
C VAL A 51 13.84 18.77 -35.72
N VAL A 52 13.72 18.07 -34.63
CA VAL A 52 13.92 16.62 -34.60
C VAL A 52 12.57 15.94 -34.77
N THR A 53 12.47 15.06 -35.74
CA THR A 53 11.24 14.34 -36.04
C THR A 53 11.39 12.83 -35.79
N ARG A 54 10.29 12.19 -35.40
CA ARG A 54 10.16 10.73 -35.37
C ARG A 54 8.84 10.31 -36.01
N PRO A 55 8.79 9.19 -36.73
CA PRO A 55 7.54 8.70 -37.29
C PRO A 55 6.64 8.15 -36.16
N ALA A 56 5.35 8.43 -36.26
CA ALA A 56 4.32 7.77 -35.47
C ALA A 56 4.26 6.29 -35.88
N ALA A 57 4.45 5.38 -34.92
CA ALA A 57 4.52 3.94 -35.18
C ALA A 57 3.31 3.21 -34.59
N ARG A 58 2.90 2.11 -35.21
CA ARG A 58 2.00 1.17 -34.52
C ARG A 58 2.80 0.33 -33.54
N GLY A 59 2.27 0.18 -32.33
CA GLY A 59 2.94 -0.59 -31.29
C GLY A 59 1.98 -1.02 -30.19
N THR A 60 2.57 -1.56 -29.14
CA THR A 60 1.88 -1.96 -27.91
C THR A 60 2.29 -1.02 -26.79
N ILE A 61 1.34 -0.51 -26.06
CA ILE A 61 1.58 0.28 -24.83
C ILE A 61 0.93 -0.42 -23.63
N ARG A 62 1.59 -0.37 -22.48
CA ARG A 62 1.03 -0.90 -21.24
C ARG A 62 0.77 0.25 -20.27
N PRO A 63 -0.47 0.44 -19.82
CA PRO A 63 -0.76 1.42 -18.80
C PRO A 63 -0.09 1.01 -17.50
N VAL A 64 0.46 1.98 -16.79
CA VAL A 64 0.96 1.80 -15.42
C VAL A 64 0.02 2.53 -14.49
N VAL A 65 -0.62 1.78 -13.60
CA VAL A 65 -1.48 2.33 -12.56
C VAL A 65 -0.65 2.48 -11.29
N VAL A 66 -0.48 3.72 -10.86
CA VAL A 66 0.23 4.05 -9.62
C VAL A 66 -0.77 4.18 -8.48
N ALA A 67 -0.56 3.44 -7.41
CA ALA A 67 -1.40 3.44 -6.23
C ALA A 67 -0.56 3.50 -4.96
N THR A 68 -1.10 4.08 -3.91
CA THR A 68 -0.52 4.01 -2.56
C THR A 68 -1.10 2.80 -1.83
N GLY A 69 -0.26 2.13 -1.05
CA GLY A 69 -0.67 0.95 -0.31
C GLY A 69 0.02 0.82 1.03
N MET A 70 -0.33 -0.22 1.75
CA MET A 70 0.27 -0.59 3.02
C MET A 70 0.54 -2.09 3.05
N VAL A 71 1.70 -2.47 3.56
CA VAL A 71 2.04 -3.88 3.81
C VAL A 71 1.23 -4.37 5.01
N LYS A 72 0.46 -5.44 4.82
CA LYS A 72 -0.36 -6.05 5.86
C LYS A 72 -0.14 -7.57 5.92
N PRO A 73 -0.38 -8.21 7.05
CA PRO A 73 -0.43 -9.66 7.10
C PRO A 73 -1.52 -10.21 6.17
N ALA A 74 -1.24 -11.31 5.50
CA ALA A 74 -2.25 -12.02 4.72
C ALA A 74 -3.34 -12.59 5.64
N THR A 75 -4.49 -12.93 5.08
CA THR A 75 -5.58 -13.55 5.85
C THR A 75 -5.08 -14.79 6.59
N GLY A 76 -5.28 -14.82 7.91
CA GLY A 76 -4.80 -15.89 8.78
C GLY A 76 -3.29 -15.87 9.08
N ALA A 77 -2.58 -14.79 8.74
CA ALA A 77 -1.18 -14.55 9.09
C ALA A 77 -1.02 -13.57 10.27
N GLU A 78 -2.11 -13.20 10.90
CA GLU A 78 -2.16 -12.33 12.06
C GLU A 78 -3.05 -12.93 13.14
N LEU A 79 -2.60 -12.83 14.40
CA LEU A 79 -3.40 -13.12 15.57
C LEU A 79 -3.37 -11.92 16.51
N LEU A 80 -4.55 -11.39 16.79
CA LEU A 80 -4.79 -10.41 17.85
C LEU A 80 -5.28 -11.16 19.08
N VAL A 81 -4.52 -11.11 20.16
CA VAL A 81 -4.89 -11.75 21.43
C VAL A 81 -5.65 -10.74 22.28
N SER A 82 -6.89 -11.11 22.62
CA SER A 82 -7.75 -10.36 23.55
C SER A 82 -8.14 -11.25 24.73
N ALA A 83 -8.53 -10.65 25.85
CA ALA A 83 -9.01 -11.37 27.01
C ALA A 83 -10.37 -12.02 26.72
N PRO A 84 -10.63 -13.28 27.12
CA PRO A 84 -11.93 -13.92 26.96
C PRO A 84 -13.02 -13.33 27.88
N GLN A 85 -12.60 -12.79 29.00
CA GLN A 85 -13.37 -12.04 30.00
C GLN A 85 -12.44 -11.18 30.83
N SER A 86 -12.97 -10.37 31.75
CA SER A 86 -12.14 -9.61 32.71
C SER A 86 -11.27 -10.57 33.51
N ALA A 87 -9.95 -10.40 33.38
CA ALA A 87 -8.96 -11.32 33.97
C ALA A 87 -7.64 -10.60 34.25
N ARG A 88 -6.85 -11.19 35.14
CA ARG A 88 -5.46 -10.77 35.34
C ARG A 88 -4.55 -11.58 34.41
N ILE A 89 -3.57 -10.93 33.80
CA ILE A 89 -2.53 -11.64 33.05
C ILE A 89 -1.58 -12.30 34.06
N ALA A 90 -1.59 -13.63 34.09
CA ALA A 90 -0.70 -14.39 34.96
C ALA A 90 0.71 -14.46 34.37
N GLU A 91 0.82 -14.73 33.07
CA GLU A 91 2.08 -15.04 32.44
C GLU A 91 2.06 -14.62 30.96
N MET A 92 3.16 -14.04 30.50
CA MET A 92 3.39 -13.66 29.10
C MET A 92 4.89 -13.80 28.79
N PRO A 93 5.33 -14.99 28.39
CA PRO A 93 6.76 -15.32 28.28
C PRO A 93 7.44 -14.68 27.07
N LYS A 94 6.69 -14.14 26.09
CA LYS A 94 7.22 -13.59 24.85
C LYS A 94 7.15 -12.07 24.86
N GLY A 95 8.25 -11.42 24.46
CA GLY A 95 8.38 -9.97 24.28
C GLY A 95 8.18 -9.55 22.83
N VAL A 96 8.14 -8.24 22.58
CA VAL A 96 8.10 -7.67 21.23
C VAL A 96 9.38 -8.03 20.48
N GLY A 97 9.28 -8.50 19.25
CA GLY A 97 10.38 -8.96 18.42
C GLY A 97 10.74 -10.45 18.60
N ASP A 98 10.19 -11.14 19.61
CA ASP A 98 10.48 -12.54 19.83
C ASP A 98 9.84 -13.43 18.75
N ARG A 99 10.60 -14.45 18.33
CA ARG A 99 10.10 -15.53 17.48
C ARG A 99 9.28 -16.52 18.29
N VAL A 100 8.18 -16.94 17.71
CA VAL A 100 7.21 -17.85 18.30
C VAL A 100 7.00 -19.02 17.36
N GLN A 101 6.98 -20.24 17.90
CA GLN A 101 6.60 -21.44 17.16
C GLN A 101 5.12 -21.77 17.38
N LYS A 102 4.53 -22.55 16.46
CA LYS A 102 3.18 -23.05 16.64
C LYS A 102 3.07 -23.85 17.95
N GLY A 103 2.08 -23.51 18.79
CA GLY A 103 1.84 -24.16 20.08
C GLY A 103 2.49 -23.47 21.26
N ASP A 104 3.43 -22.51 21.06
CA ASP A 104 4.03 -21.74 22.15
C ASP A 104 2.97 -20.98 22.93
N LEU A 105 3.17 -20.88 24.24
CA LEU A 105 2.33 -20.06 25.12
C LEU A 105 2.59 -18.57 24.82
N LEU A 106 1.52 -17.85 24.52
CA LEU A 106 1.56 -16.40 24.32
C LEU A 106 1.13 -15.64 25.57
N VAL A 107 -0.03 -16.00 26.09
CA VAL A 107 -0.64 -15.37 27.26
C VAL A 107 -1.34 -16.42 28.10
N ARG A 108 -1.18 -16.36 29.42
CA ARG A 108 -1.96 -17.09 30.38
C ARG A 108 -2.70 -16.12 31.29
N PHE A 109 -4.00 -16.30 31.40
CA PHE A 109 -4.87 -15.53 32.26
C PHE A 109 -5.09 -16.27 33.59
N ASP A 110 -5.22 -15.52 34.65
CA ASP A 110 -5.67 -16.00 35.96
C ASP A 110 -7.16 -15.70 36.08
N ILE A 111 -7.98 -16.75 36.07
CA ILE A 111 -9.45 -16.68 36.13
C ILE A 111 -9.93 -17.71 37.17
N PRO A 112 -9.90 -17.38 38.47
CA PRO A 112 -10.17 -18.32 39.56
C PRO A 112 -11.54 -18.99 39.48
N SER A 113 -12.54 -18.32 38.90
CA SER A 113 -13.90 -18.86 38.73
C SER A 113 -13.94 -20.04 37.77
N LEU A 114 -13.15 -20.04 36.69
CA LEU A 114 -13.07 -21.15 35.75
C LEU A 114 -12.34 -22.36 36.33
N ASP A 115 -11.29 -22.12 37.12
CA ASP A 115 -10.59 -23.20 37.82
C ASP A 115 -11.46 -23.86 38.88
N ALA A 116 -12.22 -23.07 39.62
CA ALA A 116 -13.18 -23.58 40.61
C ALA A 116 -14.27 -24.42 39.97
N ASP A 117 -14.91 -23.95 38.88
CA ASP A 117 -15.95 -24.70 38.16
C ASP A 117 -15.38 -26.00 37.57
N ALA A 118 -14.21 -25.96 36.93
CA ALA A 118 -13.56 -27.15 36.39
C ALA A 118 -13.25 -28.18 37.49
N SER A 119 -12.86 -27.74 38.68
CA SER A 119 -12.64 -28.60 39.84
C SER A 119 -13.93 -29.20 40.38
N GLU A 120 -15.01 -28.43 40.51
CA GLU A 120 -16.33 -28.86 40.90
C GLU A 120 -16.87 -29.96 39.95
N ARG A 121 -16.80 -29.72 38.63
CA ARG A 121 -17.27 -30.72 37.61
C ARG A 121 -16.44 -31.99 37.64
N ARG A 122 -15.15 -31.92 37.95
CA ARG A 122 -14.28 -33.08 38.11
C ARG A 122 -14.72 -33.93 39.32
N SER A 123 -15.04 -33.27 40.45
CA SER A 123 -15.52 -33.91 41.64
C SER A 123 -16.92 -34.52 41.45
N ALA A 124 -17.82 -33.84 40.75
CA ALA A 124 -19.13 -34.34 40.39
C ALA A 124 -19.06 -35.61 39.53
N LEU A 125 -18.15 -35.66 38.57
CA LEU A 125 -17.91 -36.86 37.76
C LEU A 125 -17.42 -38.01 38.63
N ALA A 126 -16.43 -37.78 39.49
CA ALA A 126 -15.92 -38.85 40.36
C ALA A 126 -17.02 -39.42 41.27
N SER A 127 -17.90 -38.56 41.82
CA SER A 127 -19.05 -38.99 42.62
C SER A 127 -20.06 -39.85 41.78
N ALA A 128 -20.36 -39.43 40.54
CA ALA A 128 -21.23 -40.19 39.66
C ALA A 128 -20.63 -41.55 39.26
N GLU A 129 -19.33 -41.62 39.00
CA GLU A 129 -18.61 -42.89 38.72
C GLU A 129 -18.61 -43.83 39.91
N ALA A 130 -18.44 -43.31 41.15
CA ALA A 130 -18.56 -44.12 42.34
C ALA A 130 -19.98 -44.72 42.54
N ARG A 131 -21.03 -43.91 42.27
CA ARG A 131 -22.42 -44.40 42.32
C ARG A 131 -22.67 -45.46 41.28
N LEU A 132 -22.18 -45.29 40.05
CA LEU A 132 -22.30 -46.31 38.99
C LEU A 132 -21.62 -47.61 39.40
N THR A 133 -20.43 -47.53 40.01
CA THR A 133 -19.73 -48.72 40.50
C THR A 133 -20.54 -49.47 41.56
N THR A 134 -21.15 -48.72 42.51
CA THR A 134 -22.03 -49.29 43.52
C THR A 134 -23.29 -49.94 42.93
N ALA A 135 -23.98 -49.22 42.02
CA ALA A 135 -25.17 -49.70 41.35
C ALA A 135 -24.88 -50.97 40.54
N ARG A 136 -23.74 -51.02 39.83
CA ARG A 136 -23.30 -52.21 39.08
C ARG A 136 -23.06 -53.42 39.99
N ALA A 137 -22.37 -53.23 41.11
CA ALA A 137 -22.12 -54.28 42.08
C ALA A 137 -23.44 -54.82 42.73
N ASN A 138 -24.38 -53.86 42.97
CA ASN A 138 -25.72 -54.25 43.49
C ASN A 138 -26.50 -55.00 42.47
N GLU A 139 -26.60 -54.59 41.24
CA GLU A 139 -27.31 -55.33 40.16
C GLU A 139 -26.76 -56.73 39.99
N GLN A 140 -25.45 -56.88 39.88
CA GLN A 140 -24.78 -58.19 39.77
C GLN A 140 -25.12 -59.11 40.94
N ARG A 141 -25.15 -58.59 42.14
CA ARG A 141 -25.52 -59.34 43.34
C ARG A 141 -26.99 -59.77 43.29
N ILE A 142 -27.94 -58.89 42.99
CA ILE A 142 -29.37 -59.19 42.91
C ILE A 142 -29.66 -60.17 41.77
N GLN A 143 -28.98 -60.02 40.62
CA GLN A 143 -29.11 -60.94 39.49
C GLN A 143 -28.71 -62.38 39.88
N LEU A 144 -27.59 -62.56 40.62
CA LEU A 144 -27.18 -63.85 41.14
C LEU A 144 -28.22 -64.48 42.14
N LEU A 145 -28.82 -63.64 43.02
CA LEU A 145 -29.85 -64.08 43.95
C LEU A 145 -31.15 -64.43 43.22
N TYR A 146 -31.54 -63.68 42.20
CA TYR A 146 -32.70 -63.99 41.35
C TYR A 146 -32.51 -65.30 40.61
N GLN A 147 -31.37 -65.59 40.03
CA GLN A 147 -31.03 -66.83 39.36
C GLN A 147 -31.13 -68.04 40.31
N ARG A 148 -30.92 -67.86 41.62
CA ARG A 148 -31.07 -68.89 42.66
C ARG A 148 -32.47 -68.96 43.25
N GLY A 149 -33.41 -68.12 42.72
CA GLY A 149 -34.82 -68.13 43.22
C GLY A 149 -34.97 -67.38 44.57
N ILE A 150 -34.00 -66.60 45.04
CA ILE A 150 -34.01 -65.95 46.34
C ILE A 150 -34.56 -64.51 46.27
N ALA A 151 -34.24 -63.79 45.22
CA ALA A 151 -34.72 -62.42 45.00
C ALA A 151 -35.98 -62.39 44.14
N ALA A 152 -36.84 -61.38 44.35
CA ALA A 152 -38.03 -61.17 43.55
C ALA A 152 -37.69 -60.50 42.21
N ARG A 153 -38.49 -60.76 41.18
CA ARG A 153 -38.29 -60.09 39.84
C ARG A 153 -38.28 -58.57 39.92
N LYS A 154 -39.11 -57.98 40.76
CA LYS A 154 -39.19 -56.52 41.00
C LYS A 154 -37.87 -55.99 41.53
N GLU A 155 -37.19 -56.71 42.41
CA GLU A 155 -35.88 -56.25 42.95
C GLU A 155 -34.80 -56.23 41.88
N LEU A 156 -34.84 -57.16 40.92
CA LEU A 156 -33.93 -57.14 39.78
C LEU A 156 -34.25 -55.97 38.87
N GLU A 157 -35.50 -55.72 38.50
CA GLU A 157 -35.94 -54.61 37.67
C GLU A 157 -35.62 -53.25 38.32
N ASP A 158 -35.67 -53.13 39.65
CA ASP A 158 -35.30 -51.91 40.40
C ASP A 158 -33.79 -51.72 40.37
N ALA A 159 -32.98 -52.78 40.52
CA ALA A 159 -31.49 -52.66 40.44
C ALA A 159 -31.03 -52.37 39.00
N GLU A 160 -31.64 -52.86 37.97
CA GLU A 160 -31.35 -52.55 36.56
C GLU A 160 -31.69 -51.09 36.22
N ARG A 161 -32.80 -50.57 36.79
CA ARG A 161 -33.15 -49.13 36.62
C ARG A 161 -32.13 -48.26 37.34
N GLU A 162 -31.73 -48.58 38.58
CA GLU A 162 -30.71 -47.85 39.31
C GLU A 162 -29.37 -47.84 38.58
N LEU A 163 -28.96 -48.96 37.95
CA LEU A 163 -27.75 -49.03 37.13
C LEU A 163 -27.88 -48.15 35.88
N THR A 164 -29.03 -48.15 35.22
CA THR A 164 -29.30 -47.30 34.05
C THR A 164 -29.26 -45.82 34.41
N ASP A 165 -29.90 -45.43 35.52
CA ASP A 165 -29.91 -44.04 36.01
C ASP A 165 -28.52 -43.57 36.42
N ALA A 166 -27.74 -44.42 37.09
CA ALA A 166 -26.36 -44.14 37.44
C ALA A 166 -25.46 -43.98 36.17
N GLY A 167 -25.71 -44.78 35.15
CA GLY A 167 -25.05 -44.67 33.84
C GLY A 167 -25.33 -43.35 33.15
N ALA A 168 -26.60 -42.93 33.12
CA ALA A 168 -27.03 -41.67 32.59
C ALA A 168 -26.41 -40.47 33.37
N ALA A 169 -26.33 -40.57 34.70
CA ALA A 169 -25.71 -39.54 35.53
C ALA A 169 -24.18 -39.37 35.21
N VAL A 170 -23.46 -40.48 34.98
CA VAL A 170 -22.06 -40.42 34.54
C VAL A 170 -21.92 -39.76 33.18
N ALA A 171 -22.79 -40.10 32.22
CA ALA A 171 -22.76 -39.49 30.90
C ALA A 171 -22.98 -37.96 30.97
N ALA A 172 -23.96 -37.51 31.75
CA ALA A 172 -24.23 -36.10 31.99
C ALA A 172 -23.04 -35.36 32.66
N ALA A 173 -22.44 -35.98 33.70
CA ALA A 173 -21.29 -35.43 34.40
C ALA A 173 -20.04 -35.36 33.51
N LYS A 174 -19.81 -36.33 32.63
CA LYS A 174 -18.73 -36.30 31.61
C LYS A 174 -18.88 -35.12 30.65
N THR A 175 -20.11 -34.91 30.15
CA THR A 175 -20.38 -33.77 29.25
C THR A 175 -20.16 -32.43 29.96
N ALA A 176 -20.66 -32.27 31.19
CA ALA A 176 -20.47 -31.09 31.99
C ALA A 176 -18.97 -30.80 32.28
N ARG A 177 -18.20 -31.87 32.65
CA ARG A 177 -16.75 -31.73 32.83
C ARG A 177 -16.02 -31.33 31.54
N ALA A 178 -16.41 -31.90 30.39
CA ALA A 178 -15.78 -31.53 29.12
C ALA A 178 -16.04 -30.08 28.76
N ALA A 179 -17.26 -29.57 28.97
CA ALA A 179 -17.62 -28.16 28.74
C ALA A 179 -16.82 -27.21 29.63
N ALA A 180 -16.72 -27.51 30.93
CA ALA A 180 -15.94 -26.72 31.89
C ALA A 180 -14.44 -26.77 31.56
N GLY A 181 -13.91 -27.91 31.11
CA GLY A 181 -12.54 -28.06 30.68
C GLY A 181 -12.21 -27.23 29.42
N GLU A 182 -13.13 -27.14 28.45
CA GLU A 182 -12.99 -26.32 27.28
C GLU A 182 -12.95 -24.84 27.65
N LEU A 183 -13.82 -24.38 28.56
CA LEU A 183 -13.79 -23.00 29.06
C LEU A 183 -12.48 -22.68 29.80
N ALA A 184 -12.01 -23.59 30.66
CA ALA A 184 -10.75 -23.44 31.36
C ALA A 184 -9.54 -23.40 30.40
N SER A 185 -9.58 -24.12 29.29
CA SER A 185 -8.51 -24.10 28.29
C SER A 185 -8.30 -22.71 27.68
N ARG A 186 -9.33 -21.89 27.64
CA ARG A 186 -9.28 -20.50 27.11
C ARG A 186 -8.47 -19.54 27.99
N GLN A 187 -8.12 -19.94 29.20
CA GLN A 187 -7.19 -19.20 30.03
C GLN A 187 -5.77 -19.15 29.42
N SER A 188 -5.43 -20.09 28.54
CA SER A 188 -4.11 -20.16 27.90
C SER A 188 -4.23 -19.96 26.41
N VAL A 189 -3.75 -18.84 25.91
CA VAL A 189 -3.68 -18.55 24.48
C VAL A 189 -2.35 -19.01 23.93
N ARG A 190 -2.39 -19.90 22.95
CA ARG A 190 -1.21 -20.45 22.28
C ARG A 190 -1.17 -20.01 20.81
N ALA A 191 0.04 -19.94 20.27
CA ALA A 191 0.26 -19.55 18.87
C ALA A 191 -0.31 -20.59 17.90
N PRO A 192 -1.22 -20.25 16.98
CA PRO A 192 -1.74 -21.18 15.98
C PRO A 192 -0.78 -21.41 14.81
N PHE A 193 0.19 -20.52 14.62
CA PHE A 193 1.23 -20.56 13.59
C PHE A 193 2.56 -20.02 14.13
N ALA A 194 3.64 -20.24 13.41
CA ALA A 194 4.95 -19.65 13.70
C ALA A 194 4.99 -18.18 13.23
N GLY A 195 5.56 -17.30 14.03
CA GLY A 195 5.58 -15.87 13.71
C GLY A 195 6.48 -15.06 14.62
N VAL A 196 6.27 -13.75 14.61
CA VAL A 196 6.98 -12.77 15.45
C VAL A 196 5.95 -11.91 16.20
N VAL A 197 6.21 -11.64 17.46
CA VAL A 197 5.39 -10.71 18.25
C VAL A 197 5.61 -9.29 17.75
N ALA A 198 4.60 -8.73 17.08
CA ALA A 198 4.69 -7.41 16.49
C ALA A 198 4.39 -6.28 17.46
N ALA A 199 3.51 -6.53 18.44
CA ALA A 199 3.16 -5.54 19.46
C ALA A 199 2.71 -6.25 20.74
N ARG A 200 2.87 -5.55 21.87
CA ARG A 200 2.44 -5.96 23.19
C ARG A 200 1.89 -4.74 23.92
N GLY A 201 0.58 -4.75 24.21
CA GLY A 201 -0.13 -3.64 24.87
C GLY A 201 -0.14 -3.73 26.41
N HIS A 202 0.05 -4.95 26.97
CA HIS A 202 -0.08 -5.19 28.41
C HIS A 202 1.09 -6.01 28.97
N ASN A 203 1.20 -6.04 30.31
CA ASN A 203 2.25 -6.75 31.04
C ASN A 203 1.66 -7.84 31.98
N PRO A 204 2.47 -8.82 32.40
CA PRO A 204 2.08 -9.72 33.46
C PRO A 204 1.69 -8.95 34.72
N GLY A 205 0.58 -9.33 35.34
CA GLY A 205 -0.02 -8.66 36.47
C GLY A 205 -1.09 -7.64 36.17
N ASP A 206 -1.19 -7.17 34.91
CA ASP A 206 -2.24 -6.22 34.49
C ASP A 206 -3.63 -6.88 34.51
N LEU A 207 -4.63 -6.08 34.89
CA LEU A 207 -6.03 -6.45 34.78
C LEU A 207 -6.52 -6.01 33.38
N VAL A 208 -7.06 -6.95 32.62
CA VAL A 208 -7.58 -6.73 31.25
C VAL A 208 -9.04 -7.07 31.18
N ASP A 209 -9.76 -6.38 30.29
CA ASP A 209 -11.17 -6.57 30.08
C ASP A 209 -11.45 -7.07 28.66
N ALA A 210 -12.45 -7.91 28.48
CA ALA A 210 -12.87 -8.42 27.17
C ALA A 210 -13.38 -7.31 26.24
N SER A 211 -13.85 -6.19 26.76
CA SER A 211 -14.34 -5.04 26.01
C SER A 211 -13.22 -4.07 25.60
N ALA A 212 -11.96 -4.32 26.04
CA ALA A 212 -10.84 -3.47 25.68
C ALA A 212 -10.61 -3.49 24.16
N ALA A 213 -10.60 -2.31 23.55
CA ALA A 213 -10.37 -2.16 22.10
C ALA A 213 -8.92 -2.47 21.70
N GLU A 214 -7.99 -2.44 22.66
CA GLU A 214 -6.56 -2.66 22.43
C GLU A 214 -6.20 -4.14 22.64
N PRO A 215 -5.56 -4.79 21.67
CA PRO A 215 -5.14 -6.17 21.81
C PRO A 215 -3.99 -6.29 22.82
N ILE A 216 -4.01 -7.35 23.59
CA ILE A 216 -2.97 -7.65 24.58
C ILE A 216 -1.63 -7.94 23.91
N LEU A 217 -1.67 -8.70 22.81
CA LEU A 217 -0.52 -9.09 22.02
C LEU A 217 -0.93 -9.25 20.56
N ARG A 218 -0.04 -8.84 19.66
CA ARG A 218 -0.19 -9.02 18.21
C ARG A 218 0.92 -9.92 17.69
N LEU A 219 0.55 -11.08 17.15
CA LEU A 219 1.44 -12.02 16.50
C LEU A 219 1.28 -11.92 14.99
N VAL A 220 2.37 -11.83 14.24
CA VAL A 220 2.37 -11.72 12.77
C VAL A 220 3.31 -12.78 12.18
N ASP A 221 2.88 -13.42 11.11
CA ASP A 221 3.72 -14.27 10.28
C ASP A 221 4.41 -13.43 9.21
N PRO A 222 5.72 -13.14 9.32
CA PRO A 222 6.44 -12.29 8.38
C PRO A 222 6.64 -12.94 7.00
N SER A 223 6.42 -14.24 6.87
CA SER A 223 6.51 -14.95 5.59
C SER A 223 5.26 -14.81 4.74
N ARG A 224 4.15 -14.36 5.32
CA ARG A 224 2.84 -14.25 4.68
C ARG A 224 2.30 -12.83 4.76
N LEU A 225 3.02 -11.92 4.09
CA LEU A 225 2.61 -10.53 3.95
C LEU A 225 1.99 -10.28 2.58
N GLN A 226 1.11 -9.30 2.51
CA GLN A 226 0.46 -8.81 1.30
C GLN A 226 0.45 -7.28 1.30
N VAL A 227 0.20 -6.69 0.14
CA VAL A 227 -0.02 -5.24 0.04
C VAL A 227 -1.50 -4.99 -0.20
N GLU A 228 -2.07 -4.07 0.56
CA GLU A 228 -3.38 -3.49 0.27
C GLU A 228 -3.16 -2.11 -0.34
N ALA A 229 -3.46 -1.97 -1.64
CA ALA A 229 -3.27 -0.74 -2.39
C ALA A 229 -4.62 -0.09 -2.73
N ALA A 230 -4.72 1.22 -2.51
CA ALA A 230 -5.89 2.02 -2.85
C ALA A 230 -5.77 2.48 -4.30
N VAL A 231 -6.48 1.83 -5.22
CA VAL A 231 -6.50 2.15 -6.64
C VAL A 231 -7.67 3.08 -6.94
N PRO A 232 -7.45 4.24 -7.59
CA PRO A 232 -8.53 5.14 -8.00
C PRO A 232 -9.56 4.43 -8.91
N LEU A 233 -10.84 4.77 -8.75
CA LEU A 233 -11.92 4.15 -9.53
C LEU A 233 -11.72 4.31 -11.03
N ALA A 234 -11.15 5.44 -11.47
CA ALA A 234 -10.87 5.72 -12.89
C ALA A 234 -9.92 4.69 -13.53
N ASP A 235 -8.97 4.16 -12.74
CA ASP A 235 -7.96 3.21 -13.21
C ASP A 235 -8.30 1.75 -12.90
N LEU A 236 -9.36 1.52 -12.13
CA LEU A 236 -9.73 0.18 -11.68
C LEU A 236 -10.08 -0.78 -12.84
N SER A 237 -10.57 -0.24 -13.97
CA SER A 237 -10.87 -1.04 -15.17
C SER A 237 -9.63 -1.67 -15.80
N ARG A 238 -8.46 -1.05 -15.59
CA ARG A 238 -7.17 -1.49 -16.13
C ARG A 238 -6.47 -2.52 -15.24
N VAL A 239 -6.95 -2.69 -13.99
CA VAL A 239 -6.36 -3.63 -13.02
C VAL A 239 -7.14 -4.94 -13.06
N VAL A 240 -6.46 -6.03 -13.37
CA VAL A 240 -7.02 -7.39 -13.45
C VAL A 240 -6.21 -8.31 -12.53
N VAL A 241 -6.87 -9.34 -11.98
CA VAL A 241 -6.20 -10.38 -11.20
C VAL A 241 -5.11 -11.04 -12.05
N GLY A 242 -3.92 -11.20 -11.49
CA GLY A 242 -2.75 -11.72 -12.19
C GLY A 242 -1.85 -10.64 -12.83
N ASN A 243 -2.28 -9.36 -12.86
CA ASN A 243 -1.39 -8.30 -13.33
C ASN A 243 -0.10 -8.24 -12.50
N PRO A 244 1.07 -8.16 -13.16
CA PRO A 244 2.32 -7.93 -12.46
C PRO A 244 2.36 -6.51 -11.89
N ALA A 245 3.00 -6.38 -10.74
CA ALA A 245 3.17 -5.11 -10.07
C ALA A 245 4.57 -5.01 -9.46
N THR A 246 5.02 -3.78 -9.28
CA THR A 246 6.25 -3.46 -8.55
C THR A 246 5.87 -2.69 -7.30
N VAL A 247 6.35 -3.15 -6.16
CA VAL A 247 6.16 -2.50 -4.86
C VAL A 247 7.43 -1.75 -4.52
N VAL A 248 7.31 -0.45 -4.30
CA VAL A 248 8.42 0.43 -3.93
C VAL A 248 8.23 0.83 -2.47
N GLY A 249 9.13 0.37 -1.62
CA GLY A 249 9.18 0.73 -0.21
C GLY A 249 9.85 2.08 0.04
N PRO A 250 9.74 2.64 1.24
CA PRO A 250 10.42 3.89 1.62
C PRO A 250 11.93 3.67 1.76
N GLY A 251 12.73 4.70 1.46
CA GLY A 251 14.17 4.71 1.66
C GLY A 251 14.95 3.75 0.76
N ALA A 252 15.84 2.95 1.34
CA ALA A 252 16.78 2.08 0.62
C ALA A 252 16.27 0.66 0.32
N PHE A 253 15.00 0.37 0.58
CA PHE A 253 14.45 -0.94 0.22
C PHE A 253 14.37 -1.07 -1.31
N PRO A 254 14.89 -2.17 -1.88
CA PRO A 254 14.81 -2.40 -3.31
C PRO A 254 13.35 -2.59 -3.74
N PRO A 255 13.00 -2.22 -4.98
CA PRO A 255 11.69 -2.53 -5.52
C PRO A 255 11.44 -4.04 -5.57
N GLU A 256 10.30 -4.49 -5.05
CA GLU A 256 9.93 -5.90 -4.97
C GLU A 256 8.82 -6.22 -5.98
N ARG A 257 8.88 -7.41 -6.56
CA ARG A 257 7.84 -7.90 -7.47
C ARG A 257 6.63 -8.41 -6.70
N ALA A 258 5.46 -8.04 -7.19
CA ALA A 258 4.19 -8.50 -6.65
C ALA A 258 3.23 -8.83 -7.80
N THR A 259 2.11 -9.47 -7.45
CA THR A 259 1.05 -9.82 -8.39
C THR A 259 -0.30 -9.48 -7.77
N VAL A 260 -1.22 -8.97 -8.56
CA VAL A 260 -2.59 -8.68 -8.12
C VAL A 260 -3.29 -10.00 -7.77
N LEU A 261 -3.60 -10.15 -6.49
CA LEU A 261 -4.27 -11.34 -5.94
C LEU A 261 -5.78 -11.26 -6.07
N SER A 262 -6.35 -10.11 -5.74
CA SER A 262 -7.80 -9.92 -5.80
C SER A 262 -8.16 -8.48 -6.09
N ARG A 263 -9.27 -8.33 -6.82
CA ARG A 263 -9.93 -7.06 -7.11
C ARG A 263 -11.18 -6.96 -6.24
N PRO A 264 -11.42 -5.84 -5.54
CA PRO A 264 -12.60 -5.69 -4.70
C PRO A 264 -13.88 -5.56 -5.53
N ALA A 265 -14.99 -6.04 -4.97
CA ALA A 265 -16.33 -5.82 -5.51
C ALA A 265 -16.95 -4.49 -5.04
N ALA A 266 -16.34 -3.83 -4.06
CA ALA A 266 -16.83 -2.58 -3.49
C ALA A 266 -15.74 -1.50 -3.54
N VAL A 267 -16.20 -0.25 -3.66
CA VAL A 267 -15.36 0.96 -3.65
C VAL A 267 -15.68 1.73 -2.38
N ASP A 268 -14.67 2.29 -1.75
CA ASP A 268 -14.85 3.21 -0.63
C ASP A 268 -15.42 4.54 -1.14
N PRO A 269 -16.64 4.91 -0.76
CA PRO A 269 -17.27 6.14 -1.26
C PRO A 269 -16.57 7.42 -0.77
N ALA A 270 -15.85 7.36 0.36
CA ALA A 270 -15.18 8.53 0.92
C ALA A 270 -13.91 8.89 0.13
N THR A 271 -13.20 7.89 -0.39
CA THR A 271 -11.92 8.07 -1.10
C THR A 271 -12.05 7.89 -2.61
N ALA A 272 -13.20 7.41 -3.11
CA ALA A 272 -13.42 6.98 -4.49
C ALA A 272 -12.33 6.00 -4.97
N ALA A 273 -11.79 5.20 -4.08
CA ALA A 273 -10.75 4.22 -4.34
C ALA A 273 -11.21 2.80 -4.01
N ALA A 274 -10.63 1.85 -4.68
CA ALA A 274 -10.88 0.43 -4.48
C ALA A 274 -9.63 -0.23 -3.88
N THR A 275 -9.78 -0.98 -2.80
CA THR A 275 -8.66 -1.68 -2.18
C THR A 275 -8.33 -2.96 -2.95
N VAL A 276 -7.23 -2.94 -3.67
CA VAL A 276 -6.68 -4.09 -4.39
C VAL A 276 -5.64 -4.79 -3.52
N ARG A 277 -5.71 -6.11 -3.43
CA ARG A 277 -4.72 -6.90 -2.71
C ARG A 277 -3.70 -7.49 -3.66
N LEU A 278 -2.43 -7.37 -3.29
CA LEU A 278 -1.30 -7.91 -4.03
C LEU A 278 -0.49 -8.85 -3.14
N THR A 279 0.00 -9.91 -3.72
CA THR A 279 0.92 -10.85 -3.06
C THR A 279 2.33 -10.63 -3.57
N PHE A 280 3.32 -10.69 -2.68
CA PHE A 280 4.72 -10.65 -3.07
C PHE A 280 5.12 -11.93 -3.79
N ALA A 281 6.00 -11.82 -4.77
CA ALA A 281 6.55 -12.97 -5.50
C ALA A 281 7.53 -13.80 -4.65
N ALA A 282 8.15 -13.19 -3.65
CA ALA A 282 9.07 -13.78 -2.69
C ALA A 282 8.83 -13.19 -1.30
N PRO A 283 9.28 -13.82 -0.21
CA PRO A 283 9.19 -13.24 1.13
C PRO A 283 9.84 -11.85 1.17
N THR A 284 9.10 -10.85 1.64
CA THR A 284 9.56 -9.47 1.73
C THR A 284 10.31 -9.20 3.03
N GLN A 285 11.23 -8.22 3.00
CA GLN A 285 11.87 -7.67 4.19
C GLN A 285 11.11 -6.46 4.76
N LEU A 286 10.08 -5.99 4.07
CA LEU A 286 9.27 -4.86 4.54
C LEU A 286 8.43 -5.28 5.75
N PRO A 287 8.51 -4.56 6.87
CA PRO A 287 7.67 -4.84 8.03
C PRO A 287 6.18 -4.62 7.73
N ALA A 288 5.31 -5.37 8.39
CA ALA A 288 3.87 -5.09 8.37
C ALA A 288 3.59 -3.67 8.90
N GLY A 289 2.73 -2.93 8.23
CA GLY A 289 2.43 -1.52 8.53
C GLY A 289 3.26 -0.53 7.72
N THR A 290 4.20 -0.97 6.88
CA THR A 290 5.00 -0.08 6.03
C THR A 290 4.13 0.50 4.90
N PRO A 291 4.07 1.84 4.75
CA PRO A 291 3.46 2.47 3.58
C PRO A 291 4.34 2.25 2.35
N VAL A 292 3.73 1.91 1.22
CA VAL A 292 4.43 1.59 -0.04
C VAL A 292 3.72 2.24 -1.22
N GLN A 293 4.47 2.49 -2.28
CA GLN A 293 3.93 2.81 -3.59
C GLN A 293 3.88 1.53 -4.43
N VAL A 294 2.79 1.35 -5.17
CA VAL A 294 2.59 0.18 -6.02
C VAL A 294 2.38 0.64 -7.45
N GLU A 295 3.15 0.09 -8.36
CA GLU A 295 3.04 0.30 -9.80
C GLU A 295 2.48 -0.97 -10.43
N ILE A 296 1.20 -0.97 -10.78
CA ILE A 296 0.51 -2.11 -11.38
C ILE A 296 0.57 -1.97 -12.89
N GLN A 297 1.11 -2.96 -13.58
CA GLN A 297 1.10 -3.01 -15.03
C GLN A 297 -0.27 -3.50 -15.50
N GLY A 298 -1.01 -2.65 -16.21
CA GLY A 298 -2.27 -3.03 -16.83
C GLY A 298 -2.12 -3.96 -18.01
N GLN A 299 -3.24 -4.34 -18.61
CA GLN A 299 -3.22 -5.11 -19.83
C GLN A 299 -2.61 -4.28 -20.98
N PRO A 300 -1.83 -4.90 -21.86
CA PRO A 300 -1.30 -4.22 -23.04
C PRO A 300 -2.44 -3.80 -23.96
N ASP A 301 -2.28 -2.63 -24.57
CA ASP A 301 -3.14 -2.17 -25.65
C ASP A 301 -2.37 -2.27 -26.96
N ASP A 302 -2.79 -3.18 -27.85
CA ASP A 302 -2.05 -3.57 -29.03
C ASP A 302 -2.55 -2.82 -30.28
N GLY A 303 -1.62 -2.55 -31.20
CA GLY A 303 -1.95 -1.95 -32.50
C GLY A 303 -2.29 -0.46 -32.45
N VAL A 304 -2.04 0.19 -31.33
CA VAL A 304 -2.28 1.63 -31.12
C VAL A 304 -1.20 2.49 -31.78
N VAL A 305 -1.56 3.73 -32.10
CA VAL A 305 -0.61 4.71 -32.66
C VAL A 305 0.19 5.31 -31.52
N LEU A 306 1.51 5.13 -31.56
CA LEU A 306 2.44 5.61 -30.54
C LEU A 306 3.29 6.75 -31.08
N VAL A 307 3.44 7.78 -30.26
CA VAL A 307 4.41 8.87 -30.45
C VAL A 307 5.24 9.03 -29.18
N PRO A 308 6.48 9.52 -29.29
CA PRO A 308 7.23 9.90 -28.10
C PRO A 308 6.46 10.91 -27.25
N ALA A 309 6.38 10.72 -25.94
CA ALA A 309 5.66 11.65 -25.05
C ALA A 309 6.20 13.08 -25.12
N ALA A 310 7.49 13.24 -25.47
CA ALA A 310 8.13 14.53 -25.69
C ALA A 310 7.56 15.31 -26.90
N ALA A 311 6.86 14.64 -27.84
CA ALA A 311 6.21 15.30 -28.96
C ALA A 311 4.91 16.04 -28.58
N LEU A 312 4.35 15.71 -27.42
CA LEU A 312 3.11 16.31 -26.93
C LEU A 312 3.36 17.68 -26.32
N VAL A 313 2.60 18.66 -26.76
CA VAL A 313 2.55 19.99 -26.16
C VAL A 313 1.17 20.16 -25.54
N GLN A 314 1.14 20.55 -24.27
CA GLN A 314 -0.09 20.77 -23.53
C GLN A 314 -0.34 22.27 -23.35
N GLU A 315 -1.51 22.74 -23.76
CA GLU A 315 -1.94 24.10 -23.58
C GLU A 315 -3.33 24.12 -22.92
N GLY A 316 -3.34 24.48 -21.64
CA GLY A 316 -4.54 24.37 -20.81
C GLY A 316 -5.04 22.91 -20.71
N THR A 317 -6.23 22.64 -21.21
CA THR A 317 -6.87 21.30 -21.20
C THR A 317 -6.71 20.53 -22.51
N GLN A 318 -6.08 21.16 -23.53
CA GLN A 318 -5.92 20.55 -24.86
C GLN A 318 -4.47 20.12 -25.08
N SER A 319 -4.33 18.94 -25.68
CA SER A 319 -3.04 18.43 -26.14
C SER A 319 -2.95 18.57 -27.64
N TYR A 320 -1.80 19.00 -28.13
CA TYR A 320 -1.51 19.06 -29.55
C TYR A 320 -0.08 18.59 -29.83
N LEU A 321 0.21 18.34 -31.07
CA LEU A 321 1.55 18.05 -31.56
C LEU A 321 1.74 18.73 -32.93
N PHE A 322 2.98 18.77 -33.39
CA PHE A 322 3.31 19.23 -34.71
C PHE A 322 3.58 18.03 -35.64
N ALA A 323 2.81 17.88 -36.68
CA ALA A 323 3.03 16.91 -37.75
C ALA A 323 3.71 17.61 -38.94
N VAL A 324 4.74 16.98 -39.51
CA VAL A 324 5.48 17.51 -40.64
C VAL A 324 4.98 16.84 -41.93
N ASP A 325 4.57 17.67 -42.90
CA ASP A 325 4.07 17.17 -44.21
C ASP A 325 5.23 16.86 -45.19
N ALA A 326 4.87 16.37 -46.38
CA ALA A 326 5.84 16.05 -47.43
C ALA A 326 6.59 17.29 -47.98
N GLN A 327 6.10 18.50 -47.71
CA GLN A 327 6.70 19.78 -48.09
C GLN A 327 7.57 20.36 -46.97
N ALA A 328 7.85 19.57 -45.91
CA ALA A 328 8.60 19.97 -44.71
C ALA A 328 7.96 21.13 -43.94
N LYS A 329 6.64 21.28 -43.99
CA LYS A 329 5.88 22.24 -43.20
C LYS A 329 5.32 21.58 -41.95
N ALA A 330 5.48 22.23 -40.80
CA ALA A 330 4.97 21.75 -39.52
C ALA A 330 3.53 22.29 -39.33
N HIS A 331 2.59 21.40 -39.15
CA HIS A 331 1.20 21.72 -38.85
C HIS A 331 0.83 21.37 -37.43
N ARG A 332 0.32 22.36 -36.72
CA ARG A 332 -0.20 22.16 -35.36
C ARG A 332 -1.53 21.39 -35.45
N ARG A 333 -1.56 20.21 -34.81
CA ARG A 333 -2.77 19.35 -34.76
C ARG A 333 -3.23 19.06 -33.37
N PRO A 334 -4.50 19.31 -33.05
CA PRO A 334 -5.08 18.86 -31.82
C PRO A 334 -5.19 17.33 -31.81
N VAL A 335 -4.78 16.72 -30.70
CA VAL A 335 -4.80 15.26 -30.54
C VAL A 335 -5.53 14.82 -29.29
N ARG A 336 -6.14 13.66 -29.37
CA ARG A 336 -6.66 12.99 -28.17
C ARG A 336 -5.64 11.96 -27.74
N VAL A 337 -5.09 12.18 -26.55
CA VAL A 337 -4.08 11.32 -25.93
C VAL A 337 -4.79 10.25 -25.10
N GLY A 338 -4.36 9.01 -25.24
CA GLY A 338 -4.79 7.89 -24.45
C GLY A 338 -3.82 7.61 -23.30
N ILE A 339 -3.18 6.45 -23.34
CA ILE A 339 -2.21 6.00 -22.34
C ILE A 339 -0.86 6.68 -22.58
N VAL A 340 -0.22 7.14 -21.49
CA VAL A 340 1.17 7.63 -21.51
C VAL A 340 1.99 6.72 -20.58
N ALA A 341 2.96 6.02 -21.15
CA ALA A 341 3.80 5.10 -20.39
C ALA A 341 5.15 4.87 -21.10
N GLY A 342 6.22 4.67 -20.35
CA GLY A 342 7.53 4.32 -20.90
C GLY A 342 8.11 5.37 -21.86
N GLY A 343 7.80 6.66 -21.67
CA GLY A 343 8.25 7.72 -22.56
C GLY A 343 7.52 7.79 -23.91
N GLN A 344 6.45 6.99 -24.08
CA GLN A 344 5.57 7.00 -25.26
C GLN A 344 4.15 7.39 -24.86
N ALA A 345 3.41 7.92 -25.81
CA ALA A 345 2.02 8.29 -25.67
C ALA A 345 1.19 7.67 -26.79
N GLU A 346 0.08 7.10 -26.42
CA GLU A 346 -0.95 6.61 -27.32
C GLU A 346 -1.75 7.79 -27.87
N ILE A 347 -1.95 7.81 -29.19
CA ILE A 347 -2.81 8.78 -29.86
C ILE A 347 -4.08 8.11 -30.35
N LEU A 348 -5.20 8.47 -29.73
CA LEU A 348 -6.52 7.95 -30.08
C LEU A 348 -7.05 8.57 -31.37
N SER A 349 -6.69 9.86 -31.66
CA SER A 349 -7.08 10.55 -32.88
C SER A 349 -6.18 11.76 -33.13
N GLY A 350 -6.00 12.13 -34.40
CA GLY A 350 -5.26 13.33 -34.85
C GLY A 350 -3.95 13.03 -35.59
N VAL A 351 -3.43 11.79 -35.53
CA VAL A 351 -2.20 11.37 -36.25
C VAL A 351 -2.41 10.00 -36.87
N THR A 352 -1.84 9.79 -38.05
CA THR A 352 -1.84 8.50 -38.73
C THR A 352 -0.47 7.79 -38.59
N PRO A 353 -0.46 6.44 -38.60
CA PRO A 353 0.81 5.70 -38.57
C PRO A 353 1.70 6.07 -39.77
N GLY A 354 3.00 6.28 -39.49
CA GLY A 354 3.98 6.68 -40.49
C GLY A 354 4.16 8.20 -40.66
N GLU A 355 3.31 9.00 -40.05
CA GLU A 355 3.38 10.46 -40.10
C GLU A 355 4.55 10.97 -39.21
N ALA A 356 5.36 11.88 -39.74
CA ALA A 356 6.49 12.44 -39.00
C ALA A 356 5.98 13.48 -37.98
N VAL A 357 6.32 13.27 -36.71
CA VAL A 357 5.97 14.19 -35.59
C VAL A 357 7.22 14.82 -35.00
N VAL A 358 7.12 16.10 -34.66
CA VAL A 358 8.21 16.87 -34.05
C VAL A 358 8.36 16.45 -32.60
N VAL A 359 9.58 16.05 -32.21
CA VAL A 359 9.91 15.60 -30.83
C VAL A 359 10.70 16.68 -30.07
N SER A 360 11.44 17.53 -30.81
CA SER A 360 12.22 18.62 -30.25
C SER A 360 12.21 19.83 -31.20
N GLY A 361 12.19 21.03 -30.61
CA GLY A 361 12.09 22.29 -31.35
C GLY A 361 10.66 22.86 -31.44
N GLN A 362 9.66 22.22 -30.85
CA GLN A 362 8.24 22.61 -30.92
C GLN A 362 7.89 23.92 -30.21
N ASN A 363 8.68 24.35 -29.20
CA ASN A 363 8.32 25.52 -28.37
C ASN A 363 8.38 26.88 -29.10
N ALA A 364 9.11 26.94 -30.21
CA ALA A 364 9.26 28.15 -31.02
C ALA A 364 8.70 27.99 -32.44
N LEU A 365 7.89 26.95 -32.69
CA LEU A 365 7.43 26.57 -34.02
C LEU A 365 6.04 27.16 -34.28
N PRO A 366 5.89 28.17 -35.15
CA PRO A 366 4.60 28.66 -35.56
C PRO A 366 3.93 27.63 -36.50
N ASP A 367 2.58 27.65 -36.54
CA ASP A 367 1.83 26.79 -37.45
C ASP A 367 2.14 27.14 -38.92
N GLY A 368 2.41 26.12 -39.74
CA GLY A 368 2.81 26.28 -41.11
C GLY A 368 4.27 26.60 -41.37
N ALA A 369 5.12 26.68 -40.37
CA ALA A 369 6.53 26.97 -40.51
C ALA A 369 7.28 25.92 -41.36
N THR A 370 8.18 26.39 -42.22
CA THR A 370 9.08 25.53 -42.98
C THR A 370 10.17 24.99 -42.05
N THR A 371 10.27 23.67 -41.95
CA THR A 371 11.19 23.00 -41.05
C THR A 371 12.35 22.35 -41.81
N THR A 372 13.48 22.18 -41.11
CA THR A 372 14.55 21.28 -41.54
C THR A 372 14.51 20.04 -40.64
N PRO A 373 13.81 18.97 -41.09
CA PRO A 373 13.69 17.78 -40.24
C PRO A 373 15.02 17.04 -40.20
N ALA A 374 15.55 16.85 -38.99
CA ALA A 374 16.64 15.93 -38.72
C ALA A 374 16.04 14.65 -38.08
N PRO A 375 16.36 13.45 -38.58
CA PRO A 375 15.93 12.24 -37.89
C PRO A 375 16.62 12.20 -36.54
N ALA A 376 15.87 11.84 -35.49
CA ALA A 376 16.48 11.60 -34.17
C ALA A 376 17.49 10.46 -34.29
N ALA A 377 18.71 10.66 -33.83
CA ALA A 377 19.71 9.59 -33.73
C ALA A 377 19.10 8.44 -32.90
N GLU A 378 19.10 7.25 -33.45
CA GLU A 378 18.72 6.03 -32.70
C GLU A 378 19.76 5.84 -31.60
N GLY A 379 19.39 6.14 -30.34
CA GLY A 379 20.28 5.88 -29.20
C GLY A 379 20.14 6.78 -27.97
N GLU A 380 19.42 7.89 -28.03
CA GLU A 380 19.26 8.75 -26.86
C GLU A 380 18.07 8.27 -26.00
N ALA A 381 18.38 7.41 -25.00
CA ALA A 381 17.47 7.07 -23.91
C ALA A 381 17.10 8.39 -23.19
N PRO A 382 15.85 8.56 -22.71
CA PRO A 382 15.44 9.77 -22.00
C PRO A 382 16.33 9.93 -20.75
N ALA A 383 16.99 11.09 -20.69
CA ALA A 383 17.76 11.51 -19.52
C ALA A 383 16.86 11.45 -18.29
N ALA A 384 17.33 10.77 -17.24
CA ALA A 384 16.71 10.78 -15.93
C ALA A 384 16.57 12.23 -15.42
N PRO A 385 15.51 12.57 -14.69
CA PRO A 385 15.28 13.94 -14.19
C PRO A 385 16.43 14.39 -13.29
N GLY A 386 16.94 15.56 -13.62
CA GLY A 386 18.17 16.19 -13.21
C GLY A 386 18.54 16.11 -11.73
N THR A 387 19.75 15.66 -11.53
CA THR A 387 20.58 16.04 -10.40
C THR A 387 21.00 17.48 -10.59
N ALA A 388 20.67 18.36 -9.67
CA ALA A 388 21.07 19.77 -9.66
C ALA A 388 22.61 19.89 -9.75
N PRO A 389 23.15 20.91 -10.46
CA PRO A 389 24.59 21.09 -10.55
C PRO A 389 25.15 21.56 -9.21
N GLY A 390 25.95 20.70 -8.60
CA GLY A 390 26.76 21.04 -7.44
C GLY A 390 27.77 22.08 -7.80
N ALA A 391 27.86 23.11 -6.96
CA ALA A 391 28.78 24.22 -7.00
C ALA A 391 30.24 23.77 -7.14
N GLY A 392 30.96 24.49 -7.98
CA GLY A 392 32.34 24.26 -8.34
C GLY A 392 33.31 24.16 -7.15
N ALA A 393 34.13 23.13 -7.19
CA ALA A 393 35.31 23.03 -6.37
C ALA A 393 36.50 23.66 -7.14
N SER A 394 37.08 24.70 -6.58
CA SER A 394 38.38 25.26 -6.98
C SER A 394 39.51 24.28 -6.60
N PRO A 395 40.53 24.12 -7.43
CA PRO A 395 41.75 23.42 -7.06
C PRO A 395 42.71 24.42 -6.40
N ASP A 396 43.10 24.14 -5.17
CA ASP A 396 44.36 24.47 -4.53
C ASP A 396 44.19 24.60 -3.01
N ALA A 397 44.55 23.57 -2.28
CA ALA A 397 45.07 23.66 -0.92
C ALA A 397 45.87 22.43 -0.56
N LYS A 398 47.16 22.65 -0.50
CA LYS A 398 48.31 21.92 -0.05
C LYS A 398 48.07 21.25 1.33
N ALA A 399 48.37 19.96 1.44
CA ALA A 399 48.37 19.21 2.69
C ALA A 399 49.48 19.67 3.65
N PRO A 400 49.23 19.72 4.96
CA PRO A 400 50.26 19.66 5.99
C PRO A 400 50.41 18.24 6.59
N PRO A 401 51.62 17.90 7.12
CA PRO A 401 51.99 16.54 7.51
C PRO A 401 51.63 16.20 8.95
N ASP A 402 51.48 14.88 9.18
CA ASP A 402 51.68 14.13 10.41
C ASP A 402 51.14 14.68 11.73
N ALA A 403 50.08 14.05 12.25
CA ALA A 403 49.79 13.99 13.67
C ALA A 403 49.43 12.56 14.08
N LYS A 404 50.32 12.03 14.84
CA LYS A 404 50.48 10.84 15.66
C LYS A 404 49.19 10.31 16.30
N ALA A 405 48.93 9.02 16.15
CA ALA A 405 47.91 8.26 16.84
C ALA A 405 48.16 8.15 18.36
N PRO A 406 47.11 8.20 19.21
CA PRO A 406 47.24 7.86 20.60
C PRO A 406 47.09 6.32 20.85
N PRO A 407 47.74 5.78 21.91
CA PRO A 407 47.85 4.34 22.12
C PRO A 407 46.60 3.76 22.82
N ALA A 408 46.38 2.46 22.57
CA ALA A 408 45.35 1.62 23.16
C ALA A 408 45.59 1.44 24.72
N PRO A 409 44.51 1.31 25.50
CA PRO A 409 44.67 0.95 26.91
C PRO A 409 44.91 -0.56 27.10
N ARG A 410 45.94 -0.85 27.90
CA ARG A 410 46.40 -2.15 28.36
C ARG A 410 45.37 -2.82 29.26
N ALA A 411 45.16 -4.13 29.11
CA ALA A 411 44.59 -5.07 30.05
C ALA A 411 45.43 -5.09 31.35
N GLY A 412 44.76 -4.88 32.46
CA GLY A 412 45.32 -5.06 33.81
C GLY A 412 44.74 -6.33 34.39
N ALA A 413 45.64 -7.32 34.58
CA ALA A 413 45.39 -8.51 35.36
C ALA A 413 45.69 -8.23 36.85
N GLY A 414 45.00 -8.94 37.71
CA GLY A 414 45.57 -9.31 39.01
C GLY A 414 44.82 -8.82 40.24
N GLY A 415 44.47 -9.77 41.08
CA GLY A 415 44.40 -9.53 42.51
C GLY A 415 43.22 -10.18 43.24
N SER A 416 43.46 -11.40 43.59
CA SER A 416 42.94 -12.29 44.60
C SER A 416 42.74 -11.68 46.02
N SER A 417 41.99 -12.45 46.80
CA SER A 417 41.85 -12.56 48.25
C SER A 417 40.68 -11.75 48.81
N GLY A 418 39.78 -12.31 49.61
CA GLY A 418 39.85 -13.32 50.61
C GLY A 418 38.84 -12.94 51.70
N GLY A 419 38.11 -13.90 52.19
CA GLY A 419 37.86 -13.96 53.62
C GLY A 419 36.56 -13.46 54.19
N GLY A 420 35.80 -14.34 54.80
CA GLY A 420 35.17 -14.11 56.10
C GLY A 420 33.63 -14.03 56.08
N ALA A 421 32.93 -15.07 56.24
CA ALA A 421 32.39 -15.67 57.46
C ALA A 421 31.36 -14.85 58.27
N ARG A 422 30.21 -15.52 58.53
CA ARG A 422 29.28 -15.41 59.66
C ARG A 422 28.29 -14.24 59.66
N ARG A 423 27.00 -14.50 59.58
CA ARG A 423 26.01 -15.21 60.44
C ARG A 423 24.74 -15.47 59.67
#